data_49587eb058513a539a7c6a6db34d7f71
#
_entry.id   49587eb058513a539a7c6a6db34d7f71
#
_cell.length_a   1.000
_cell.length_b   1.000
_cell.length_c   1.000
_cell.angle_alpha   90.00
_cell.angle_beta   90.00
_cell.angle_gamma   90.00
#
_symmetry.space_group_name_H-M   'P 1'
#
loop_
_entity.id
_entity.type
_entity.pdbx_description
1 polymer ?
#
loop_
_entity_poly.entity_id
_entity_poly.type
_entity_poly.pdbx_seq_one_letter_code
_entity_poly.pdbx_strand_id
1 'polypeptide(L)'
;DYHDLLRARLHRLITRIRTLLPHVRARGVVDTAPVLERDFAQQAGLGWFGKNTLLINRPLGSWTFLAAVLLDVEVEYDAPFTSDHCGTCTRCLDICPTDAFPAPHVLDARRCISYLTIELRGNIPQELRAGVGDWLFGCDLCQEVCPWNRRAPLSSDPAWSARHPDGLVDVLEWLALTDEQLAARLVGTPLERPGVAGVRRNAAIVAGNSHDARCIPLLYAQRGQGDVAVRRAAA
;
A
#
# COMPACT_ATOMS: atom_id res chain seq x y z
N ASP A 1 6.82 10.49 -2.74
CA ASP A 1 5.67 9.65 -3.15
C ASP A 1 6.01 8.90 -4.44
N TYR A 2 5.62 7.61 -4.51
CA TYR A 2 5.92 6.77 -5.68
C TYR A 2 5.18 7.21 -6.95
N HIS A 3 4.02 7.84 -6.80
CA HIS A 3 3.26 8.35 -7.95
C HIS A 3 4.06 9.37 -8.75
N ASP A 4 4.76 10.28 -8.08
CA ASP A 4 5.54 11.34 -8.76
C ASP A 4 6.73 10.71 -9.50
N LEU A 5 7.38 9.73 -8.86
CA LEU A 5 8.48 9.00 -9.47
C LEU A 5 8.02 8.24 -10.73
N LEU A 6 6.91 7.50 -10.63
CA LEU A 6 6.38 6.74 -11.75
C LEU A 6 5.85 7.64 -12.86
N ARG A 7 5.15 8.73 -12.53
CA ARG A 7 4.71 9.74 -13.51
C ARG A 7 5.89 10.33 -14.28
N ALA A 8 6.98 10.67 -13.59
CA ALA A 8 8.19 11.17 -14.25
C ALA A 8 8.81 10.13 -15.19
N ARG A 9 8.81 8.85 -14.81
CA ARG A 9 9.31 7.75 -15.65
C ARG A 9 8.41 7.50 -16.85
N LEU A 10 7.10 7.49 -16.65
CA LEU A 10 6.12 7.38 -17.73
C LEU A 10 6.26 8.53 -18.74
N HIS A 11 6.45 9.76 -18.25
CA HIS A 11 6.67 10.92 -19.12
C HIS A 11 7.90 10.74 -20.01
N ARG A 12 9.03 10.29 -19.45
CA ARG A 12 10.25 9.99 -20.23
C ARG A 12 10.02 8.88 -21.25
N LEU A 13 9.32 7.81 -20.87
CA LEU A 13 8.97 6.71 -21.77
C LEU A 13 8.10 7.20 -22.93
N ILE A 14 7.04 7.97 -22.65
CA ILE A 14 6.14 8.54 -23.65
C ILE A 14 6.91 9.48 -24.60
N THR A 15 7.80 10.30 -24.08
CA THR A 15 8.64 11.15 -24.90
C THR A 15 9.47 10.32 -25.88
N ARG A 16 10.06 9.22 -25.40
CA ARG A 16 10.82 8.31 -26.27
C ARG A 16 9.93 7.60 -27.29
N ILE A 17 8.73 7.16 -26.91
CA ILE A 17 7.76 6.58 -27.85
C ILE A 17 7.44 7.58 -28.96
N ARG A 18 7.21 8.86 -28.63
CA ARG A 18 6.92 9.91 -29.62
C ARG A 18 8.09 10.23 -30.56
N THR A 19 9.33 9.97 -30.16
CA THR A 19 10.45 10.07 -31.12
C THR A 19 10.42 8.96 -32.18
N LEU A 20 9.85 7.81 -31.85
CA LEU A 20 9.69 6.67 -32.78
C LEU A 20 8.39 6.76 -33.58
N LEU A 21 7.34 7.27 -32.97
CA LEU A 21 5.98 7.39 -33.51
C LEU A 21 5.48 8.83 -33.30
N PRO A 22 5.85 9.81 -34.16
CA PRO A 22 5.60 11.23 -33.91
C PRO A 22 4.13 11.63 -33.76
N HIS A 23 3.19 10.88 -34.36
CA HIS A 23 1.76 11.20 -34.36
C HIS A 23 0.96 10.41 -33.30
N VAL A 24 1.64 9.59 -32.48
CA VAL A 24 0.97 8.77 -31.46
C VAL A 24 0.41 9.64 -30.33
N ARG A 25 -0.85 9.39 -29.97
CA ARG A 25 -1.40 9.86 -28.71
C ARG A 25 -1.08 8.83 -27.64
N ALA A 26 -0.39 9.28 -26.60
CA ALA A 26 0.03 8.43 -25.51
C ALA A 26 -0.33 9.05 -24.17
N ARG A 27 -0.86 8.24 -23.24
CA ARG A 27 -1.18 8.65 -21.87
C ARG A 27 -0.63 7.62 -20.86
N GLY A 28 0.22 8.08 -19.96
CA GLY A 28 0.68 7.30 -18.82
C GLY A 28 -0.37 7.28 -17.70
N VAL A 29 -0.58 6.12 -17.10
CA VAL A 29 -1.48 5.93 -15.96
C VAL A 29 -0.78 5.12 -14.88
N VAL A 30 -1.04 5.49 -13.63
CA VAL A 30 -0.54 4.80 -12.44
C VAL A 30 -1.56 4.98 -11.32
N ASP A 31 -2.00 3.89 -10.72
CA ASP A 31 -2.87 3.76 -9.55
C ASP A 31 -4.17 4.60 -9.60
N THR A 32 -4.07 5.92 -9.68
CA THR A 32 -5.21 6.85 -9.56
C THR A 32 -6.13 6.93 -10.78
N ALA A 33 -5.78 6.29 -11.89
CA ALA A 33 -6.65 6.23 -13.07
C ALA A 33 -7.66 5.09 -12.91
N PRO A 34 -8.88 5.20 -13.51
CA PRO A 34 -9.87 4.13 -13.50
C PRO A 34 -9.50 3.01 -14.48
N VAL A 35 -8.35 2.38 -14.25
CA VAL A 35 -7.77 1.30 -15.06
C VAL A 35 -7.49 0.12 -14.14
N LEU A 36 -7.79 -1.08 -14.58
CA LEU A 36 -7.51 -2.31 -13.85
C LEU A 36 -6.09 -2.79 -14.16
N GLU A 37 -5.08 -2.11 -13.58
CA GLU A 37 -3.66 -2.33 -13.91
C GLU A 37 -3.23 -3.79 -13.75
N ARG A 38 -3.74 -4.48 -12.72
CA ARG A 38 -3.39 -5.90 -12.48
C ARG A 38 -3.94 -6.80 -13.57
N ASP A 39 -5.17 -6.56 -14.03
CA ASP A 39 -5.80 -7.34 -15.11
C ASP A 39 -5.04 -7.14 -16.42
N PHE A 40 -4.73 -5.89 -16.75
CA PHE A 40 -3.91 -5.57 -17.93
C PHE A 40 -2.50 -6.17 -17.82
N ALA A 41 -1.90 -6.17 -16.64
CA ALA A 41 -0.59 -6.78 -16.43
C ALA A 41 -0.62 -8.31 -16.65
N GLN A 42 -1.69 -8.99 -16.21
CA GLN A 42 -1.88 -10.41 -16.49
C GLN A 42 -2.09 -10.66 -17.99
N GLN A 43 -2.91 -9.85 -18.66
CA GLN A 43 -3.12 -9.94 -20.11
C GLN A 43 -1.84 -9.65 -20.89
N ALA A 44 -0.96 -8.80 -20.38
CA ALA A 44 0.36 -8.52 -20.94
C ALA A 44 1.43 -9.56 -20.55
N GLY A 45 1.05 -10.71 -19.99
CA GLY A 45 1.99 -11.79 -19.67
C GLY A 45 2.91 -11.53 -18.48
N LEU A 46 2.69 -10.46 -17.70
CA LEU A 46 3.61 -10.06 -16.62
C LEU A 46 3.54 -10.98 -15.38
N GLY A 47 2.46 -11.73 -15.20
CA GLY A 47 2.31 -12.62 -14.05
C GLY A 47 0.87 -13.07 -13.83
N TRP A 48 0.60 -13.66 -12.69
CA TRP A 48 -0.72 -14.18 -12.30
C TRP A 48 -1.23 -13.50 -11.04
N PHE A 49 -2.54 -13.57 -10.82
CA PHE A 49 -3.12 -13.18 -9.55
C PHE A 49 -2.80 -14.22 -8.47
N GLY A 50 -2.11 -13.80 -7.42
CA GLY A 50 -1.93 -14.62 -6.23
C GLY A 50 -3.23 -14.79 -5.44
N LYS A 51 -3.28 -15.78 -4.53
CA LYS A 51 -4.41 -15.96 -3.60
C LYS A 51 -4.64 -14.73 -2.72
N ASN A 52 -3.62 -13.89 -2.52
CA ASN A 52 -3.68 -12.59 -1.85
C ASN A 52 -4.14 -11.43 -2.76
N THR A 53 -4.64 -11.72 -3.95
CA THR A 53 -5.13 -10.76 -4.96
C THR A 53 -4.08 -9.84 -5.58
N LEU A 54 -2.80 -9.99 -5.25
CA LEU A 54 -1.72 -9.23 -5.86
C LEU A 54 -1.24 -9.89 -7.16
N LEU A 55 -0.71 -9.08 -8.08
CA LEU A 55 0.00 -9.62 -9.22
C LEU A 55 1.35 -10.17 -8.75
N ILE A 56 1.64 -11.42 -9.09
CA ILE A 56 2.91 -12.07 -8.80
C ILE A 56 3.65 -12.29 -10.12
N ASN A 57 4.80 -11.68 -10.25
CA ASN A 57 5.72 -11.89 -11.35
C ASN A 57 6.74 -12.96 -10.95
N ARG A 58 7.04 -13.90 -11.83
CA ARG A 58 7.88 -15.05 -11.50
C ARG A 58 9.29 -14.68 -11.00
N PRO A 59 10.05 -13.79 -11.68
CA PRO A 59 11.36 -13.33 -11.21
C PRO A 59 11.31 -12.22 -10.16
N LEU A 60 10.27 -11.37 -10.12
CA LEU A 60 10.23 -10.15 -9.31
C LEU A 60 9.37 -10.28 -8.04
N GLY A 61 8.59 -11.35 -7.92
CA GLY A 61 7.60 -11.46 -6.83
C GLY A 61 6.43 -10.49 -7.01
N SER A 62 5.88 -10.00 -5.91
CA SER A 62 4.80 -9.01 -5.89
C SER A 62 5.24 -7.61 -5.42
N TRP A 63 6.52 -7.41 -5.09
CA TRP A 63 7.10 -6.13 -4.68
C TRP A 63 7.33 -5.20 -5.88
N THR A 64 6.26 -4.95 -6.64
CA THR A 64 6.30 -4.15 -7.85
C THR A 64 5.16 -3.14 -7.88
N PHE A 65 5.45 -1.95 -8.36
CA PHE A 65 4.41 -1.00 -8.74
C PHE A 65 4.06 -1.20 -10.21
N LEU A 66 2.77 -1.13 -10.51
CA LEU A 66 2.26 -1.24 -11.87
C LEU A 66 1.99 0.15 -12.44
N ALA A 67 2.25 0.29 -13.73
CA ALA A 67 1.90 1.46 -14.50
C ALA A 67 1.62 1.02 -15.94
N ALA A 68 0.81 1.79 -16.66
CA ALA A 68 0.51 1.50 -18.06
C ALA A 68 0.65 2.74 -18.93
N VAL A 69 0.92 2.53 -20.21
CA VAL A 69 0.86 3.56 -21.25
C VAL A 69 -0.25 3.16 -22.22
N LEU A 70 -1.27 4.01 -22.32
CA LEU A 70 -2.34 3.88 -23.30
C LEU A 70 -1.88 4.54 -24.59
N LEU A 71 -2.00 3.83 -25.71
CA LEU A 71 -1.58 4.26 -27.04
C LEU A 71 -2.77 4.15 -28.02
N ASP A 72 -2.81 5.02 -29.01
CA ASP A 72 -3.80 4.98 -30.10
C ASP A 72 -3.28 4.30 -31.38
N VAL A 73 -2.29 3.45 -31.21
CA VAL A 73 -1.72 2.61 -32.27
C VAL A 73 -1.76 1.16 -31.84
N GLU A 74 -1.91 0.27 -32.81
CA GLU A 74 -1.79 -1.16 -32.58
C GLU A 74 -0.32 -1.52 -32.36
N VAL A 75 -0.09 -2.37 -31.34
CA VAL A 75 1.23 -2.93 -31.03
C VAL A 75 1.13 -4.45 -31.05
N GLU A 76 2.24 -5.12 -31.21
CA GLU A 76 2.30 -6.58 -31.05
C GLU A 76 1.95 -6.94 -29.59
N TYR A 77 1.03 -7.91 -29.41
CA TYR A 77 0.55 -8.31 -28.09
C TYR A 77 1.33 -9.50 -27.56
N ASP A 78 1.73 -9.41 -26.30
CA ASP A 78 2.24 -10.55 -25.56
C ASP A 78 1.11 -11.55 -25.25
N ALA A 79 1.48 -12.82 -25.08
CA ALA A 79 0.52 -13.84 -24.66
C ALA A 79 0.12 -13.63 -23.17
N PRO A 80 -1.18 -13.71 -22.84
CA PRO A 80 -1.63 -13.62 -21.45
C PRO A 80 -1.00 -14.67 -20.55
N PHE A 81 -0.78 -14.30 -19.28
CA PHE A 81 -0.31 -15.25 -18.28
C PHE A 81 -1.50 -16.05 -17.74
N THR A 82 -1.60 -17.31 -18.12
CA THR A 82 -2.76 -18.17 -17.84
C THR A 82 -2.56 -19.16 -16.68
N SER A 83 -1.32 -19.36 -16.24
CA SER A 83 -0.99 -20.35 -15.22
C SER A 83 -1.05 -19.76 -13.82
N ASP A 84 -1.62 -20.52 -12.85
CA ASP A 84 -1.53 -20.22 -11.42
C ASP A 84 -0.40 -21.03 -10.78
N HIS A 85 0.47 -20.36 -10.04
CA HIS A 85 1.59 -20.99 -9.36
C HIS A 85 1.48 -20.91 -7.81
N CYS A 86 0.32 -20.58 -7.27
CA CYS A 86 0.05 -20.63 -5.82
C CYS A 86 -0.14 -22.07 -5.32
N GLY A 87 -0.65 -22.98 -6.16
CA GLY A 87 -0.86 -24.39 -5.83
C GLY A 87 -1.63 -24.57 -4.52
N THR A 88 -1.14 -25.43 -3.63
CA THR A 88 -1.77 -25.71 -2.32
C THR A 88 -1.38 -24.71 -1.22
N CYS A 89 -0.49 -23.75 -1.49
CA CYS A 89 -0.03 -22.79 -0.50
C CYS A 89 -1.15 -21.86 -0.03
N THR A 90 -1.28 -21.66 1.30
CA THR A 90 -2.29 -20.78 1.95
C THR A 90 -1.68 -19.72 2.84
N ARG A 91 -0.35 -19.57 2.87
CA ARG A 91 0.37 -18.72 3.84
C ARG A 91 -0.14 -17.29 3.93
N CYS A 92 -0.48 -16.66 2.78
CA CYS A 92 -1.00 -15.30 2.75
C CYS A 92 -2.41 -15.18 3.32
N LEU A 93 -3.20 -16.25 3.25
CA LEU A 93 -4.54 -16.30 3.84
C LEU A 93 -4.43 -16.48 5.35
N ASP A 94 -3.58 -17.41 5.79
CA ASP A 94 -3.42 -17.83 7.19
C ASP A 94 -2.77 -16.74 8.05
N ILE A 95 -1.89 -15.90 7.47
CA ILE A 95 -1.17 -14.84 8.21
C ILE A 95 -2.02 -13.59 8.48
N CYS A 96 -3.14 -13.40 7.77
CA CYS A 96 -3.91 -12.16 7.85
C CYS A 96 -4.59 -12.02 9.22
N PRO A 97 -4.19 -11.06 10.08
CA PRO A 97 -4.69 -11.00 11.47
C PRO A 97 -6.13 -10.47 11.56
N THR A 98 -6.69 -9.99 10.45
CA THR A 98 -8.05 -9.47 10.35
C THR A 98 -8.95 -10.35 9.47
N ASP A 99 -8.48 -11.52 9.04
CA ASP A 99 -9.20 -12.43 8.16
C ASP A 99 -9.80 -11.73 6.94
N ALA A 100 -8.98 -10.90 6.27
CA ALA A 100 -9.42 -10.13 5.12
C ALA A 100 -9.61 -10.97 3.84
N PHE A 101 -9.24 -12.24 3.85
CA PHE A 101 -9.39 -13.17 2.72
C PHE A 101 -10.45 -14.24 3.02
N PRO A 102 -11.73 -14.01 2.66
CA PRO A 102 -12.80 -15.00 2.87
C PRO A 102 -12.62 -16.25 2.00
N ALA A 103 -11.88 -16.14 0.91
CA ALA A 103 -11.52 -17.24 0.03
C ALA A 103 -10.24 -16.88 -0.75
N PRO A 104 -9.52 -17.85 -1.35
CA PRO A 104 -8.44 -17.57 -2.28
C PRO A 104 -8.90 -16.64 -3.40
N HIS A 105 -8.06 -15.66 -3.74
CA HIS A 105 -8.31 -14.63 -4.77
C HIS A 105 -9.48 -13.67 -4.47
N VAL A 106 -9.99 -13.68 -3.23
CA VAL A 106 -11.07 -12.77 -2.78
C VAL A 106 -10.59 -11.98 -1.58
N LEU A 107 -10.62 -10.65 -1.68
CA LEU A 107 -10.28 -9.73 -0.60
C LEU A 107 -11.50 -8.94 -0.16
N ASP A 108 -11.87 -9.03 1.12
CA ASP A 108 -12.73 -8.03 1.75
C ASP A 108 -11.87 -6.83 2.19
N ALA A 109 -11.82 -5.81 1.35
CA ALA A 109 -11.02 -4.62 1.62
C ALA A 109 -11.38 -3.94 2.95
N ARG A 110 -12.64 -4.04 3.42
CA ARG A 110 -13.10 -3.45 4.68
C ARG A 110 -12.41 -4.05 5.90
N ARG A 111 -11.78 -5.21 5.75
CA ARG A 111 -11.01 -5.91 6.78
C ARG A 111 -9.50 -5.78 6.56
N CYS A 112 -9.06 -5.38 5.36
CA CYS A 112 -7.64 -5.26 5.03
C CYS A 112 -6.99 -4.10 5.80
N ILE A 113 -5.90 -4.36 6.53
CA ILE A 113 -5.17 -3.35 7.31
C ILE A 113 -4.70 -2.21 6.42
N SER A 114 -4.23 -2.48 5.19
CA SER A 114 -3.86 -1.42 4.25
C SER A 114 -5.03 -0.48 3.96
N TYR A 115 -6.22 -1.01 3.67
CA TYR A 115 -7.42 -0.18 3.49
C TYR A 115 -7.78 0.59 4.76
N LEU A 116 -7.78 -0.09 5.92
CA LEU A 116 -8.15 0.51 7.20
C LEU A 116 -7.24 1.68 7.59
N THR A 117 -5.94 1.55 7.32
CA THR A 117 -4.94 2.55 7.73
C THR A 117 -4.69 3.64 6.69
N ILE A 118 -4.99 3.40 5.41
CA ILE A 118 -4.74 4.33 4.31
C ILE A 118 -6.02 5.01 3.82
N GLU A 119 -7.05 4.21 3.50
CA GLU A 119 -8.21 4.69 2.74
C GLU A 119 -9.43 5.00 3.61
N LEU A 120 -9.62 4.25 4.70
CA LEU A 120 -10.79 4.41 5.54
C LEU A 120 -10.85 5.81 6.16
N ARG A 121 -11.94 6.51 5.93
CA ARG A 121 -12.29 7.75 6.64
C ARG A 121 -13.23 7.39 7.80
N GLY A 122 -12.93 7.89 8.98
CA GLY A 122 -13.70 7.58 10.20
C GLY A 122 -13.06 6.45 11.04
N ASN A 123 -13.89 5.73 11.79
CA ASN A 123 -13.42 4.78 12.81
C ASN A 123 -13.03 3.43 12.20
N ILE A 124 -11.93 2.85 12.66
CA ILE A 124 -11.66 1.43 12.49
C ILE A 124 -12.56 0.66 13.47
N PRO A 125 -13.31 -0.36 13.00
CA PRO A 125 -14.15 -1.21 13.85
C PRO A 125 -13.37 -1.76 15.03
N GLN A 126 -13.98 -1.79 16.21
CA GLN A 126 -13.29 -2.18 17.45
C GLN A 126 -12.74 -3.60 17.39
N GLU A 127 -13.49 -4.52 16.79
CA GLU A 127 -13.12 -5.92 16.60
C GLU A 127 -11.90 -6.12 15.68
N LEU A 128 -11.53 -5.13 14.87
CA LEU A 128 -10.38 -5.20 13.97
C LEU A 128 -9.12 -4.52 14.54
N ARG A 129 -9.26 -3.69 15.60
CA ARG A 129 -8.16 -2.86 16.13
C ARG A 129 -6.98 -3.70 16.63
N ALA A 130 -7.25 -4.78 17.34
CA ALA A 130 -6.20 -5.69 17.81
C ALA A 130 -5.41 -6.30 16.61
N GLY A 131 -6.12 -6.67 15.54
CA GLY A 131 -5.51 -7.18 14.32
C GLY A 131 -4.66 -6.17 13.54
N VAL A 132 -4.87 -4.86 13.74
CA VAL A 132 -4.00 -3.83 13.16
C VAL A 132 -2.57 -3.97 13.71
N GLY A 133 -2.39 -4.48 14.93
CA GLY A 133 -1.08 -4.67 15.51
C GLY A 133 -0.30 -3.35 15.62
N ASP A 134 0.91 -3.34 15.09
CA ASP A 134 1.83 -2.19 15.05
C ASP A 134 1.86 -1.45 13.69
N TRP A 135 0.95 -1.79 12.78
CA TRP A 135 0.87 -1.18 11.45
C TRP A 135 0.26 0.23 11.51
N LEU A 136 1.13 1.22 11.55
CA LEU A 136 0.71 2.65 11.48
C LEU A 136 0.13 3.01 10.11
N PHE A 137 0.67 2.41 9.05
CA PHE A 137 0.32 2.71 7.65
C PHE A 137 0.62 1.52 6.76
N GLY A 138 -0.38 1.05 6.00
CA GLY A 138 -0.22 -0.10 5.13
C GLY A 138 -0.12 -1.42 5.90
N CYS A 139 0.12 -2.50 5.17
CA CYS A 139 0.40 -3.82 5.73
C CYS A 139 0.88 -4.73 4.60
N ASP A 140 2.00 -5.37 4.79
CA ASP A 140 2.62 -6.23 3.78
C ASP A 140 2.71 -7.71 4.19
N LEU A 141 2.08 -8.12 5.30
CA LEU A 141 2.15 -9.48 5.84
C LEU A 141 1.88 -10.57 4.79
N CYS A 142 0.87 -10.40 3.94
CA CYS A 142 0.54 -11.35 2.90
C CYS A 142 1.59 -11.42 1.77
N GLN A 143 2.40 -10.38 1.59
CA GLN A 143 3.53 -10.33 0.68
C GLN A 143 4.80 -10.93 1.32
N GLU A 144 5.07 -10.58 2.58
CA GLU A 144 6.25 -11.04 3.32
C GLU A 144 6.31 -12.56 3.43
N VAL A 145 5.16 -13.21 3.70
CA VAL A 145 5.10 -14.67 3.82
C VAL A 145 5.08 -15.41 2.47
N CYS A 146 4.91 -14.67 1.37
CA CYS A 146 4.79 -15.27 0.05
C CYS A 146 6.11 -15.91 -0.40
N PRO A 147 6.13 -17.22 -0.75
CA PRO A 147 7.35 -17.87 -1.20
C PRO A 147 7.97 -17.23 -2.45
N TRP A 148 7.16 -16.61 -3.30
CA TRP A 148 7.62 -15.95 -4.52
C TRP A 148 8.41 -14.67 -4.24
N ASN A 149 8.22 -14.05 -3.06
CA ASN A 149 8.94 -12.85 -2.63
C ASN A 149 10.30 -13.13 -1.98
N ARG A 150 10.59 -14.40 -1.60
CA ARG A 150 11.84 -14.76 -0.92
C ARG A 150 13.11 -14.46 -1.73
N ARG A 151 13.00 -14.45 -3.04
CA ARG A 151 14.11 -14.22 -3.99
C ARG A 151 13.85 -12.99 -4.85
N ALA A 152 12.87 -12.17 -4.51
CA ALA A 152 12.62 -10.92 -5.20
C ALA A 152 13.86 -10.03 -5.12
N PRO A 153 14.35 -9.49 -6.23
CA PRO A 153 15.53 -8.64 -6.21
C PRO A 153 15.24 -7.33 -5.48
N LEU A 154 16.20 -6.86 -4.70
CA LEU A 154 16.14 -5.50 -4.15
C LEU A 154 16.46 -4.50 -5.25
N SER A 155 15.70 -3.39 -5.28
CA SER A 155 15.98 -2.30 -6.19
C SER A 155 17.30 -1.61 -5.82
N SER A 156 18.18 -1.44 -6.78
CA SER A 156 19.41 -0.63 -6.62
C SER A 156 19.18 0.86 -6.94
N ASP A 157 17.97 1.23 -7.31
CA ASP A 157 17.64 2.61 -7.66
C ASP A 157 17.51 3.48 -6.40
N PRO A 158 18.35 4.53 -6.25
CA PRO A 158 18.32 5.40 -5.07
C PRO A 158 16.98 6.10 -4.82
N ALA A 159 16.15 6.24 -5.86
CA ALA A 159 14.81 6.83 -5.73
C ALA A 159 13.87 6.01 -4.82
N TRP A 160 14.19 4.75 -4.57
CA TRP A 160 13.46 3.86 -3.66
C TRP A 160 14.07 3.75 -2.27
N SER A 161 15.09 4.55 -1.96
CA SER A 161 15.69 4.56 -0.62
C SER A 161 14.67 4.97 0.42
N ALA A 162 14.52 4.17 1.48
CA ALA A 162 13.64 4.47 2.59
C ALA A 162 14.13 5.71 3.36
N ARG A 163 13.20 6.56 3.82
CA ARG A 163 13.51 7.68 4.73
C ARG A 163 13.88 7.17 6.12
N HIS A 164 13.24 6.08 6.55
CA HIS A 164 13.54 5.34 7.78
C HIS A 164 14.10 3.98 7.36
N PRO A 165 15.36 3.67 7.59
CA PRO A 165 16.02 2.48 7.05
C PRO A 165 15.37 1.16 7.44
N ASP A 166 14.79 1.10 8.64
CA ASP A 166 14.05 -0.05 9.18
C ASP A 166 12.54 0.00 8.94
N GLY A 167 12.03 1.10 8.36
CA GLY A 167 10.60 1.33 8.17
C GLY A 167 9.83 1.60 9.46
N LEU A 168 10.53 1.73 10.60
CA LEU A 168 9.92 1.92 11.91
C LEU A 168 9.84 3.40 12.30
N VAL A 169 8.83 3.72 13.10
CA VAL A 169 8.68 5.05 13.72
C VAL A 169 8.31 4.87 15.20
N ASP A 170 8.77 5.78 16.05
CA ASP A 170 8.36 5.79 17.46
C ASP A 170 6.96 6.35 17.59
N VAL A 171 6.01 5.49 17.99
CA VAL A 171 4.61 5.89 18.16
C VAL A 171 4.44 6.96 19.24
N LEU A 172 5.26 6.97 20.29
CA LEU A 172 5.24 7.99 21.34
C LEU A 172 5.59 9.35 20.75
N GLU A 173 6.66 9.42 19.95
CA GLU A 173 7.03 10.65 19.25
C GLU A 173 5.89 11.15 18.36
N TRP A 174 5.28 10.26 17.56
CA TRP A 174 4.22 10.64 16.64
C TRP A 174 2.93 11.09 17.33
N LEU A 175 2.58 10.51 18.47
CA LEU A 175 1.44 10.95 19.28
C LEU A 175 1.69 12.30 19.97
N ALA A 176 2.93 12.65 20.29
CA ALA A 176 3.31 13.89 20.92
C ALA A 176 3.36 15.10 19.97
N LEU A 177 3.40 14.89 18.65
CA LEU A 177 3.43 15.98 17.67
C LEU A 177 2.14 16.80 17.68
N THR A 178 2.23 18.12 17.44
CA THR A 178 1.04 18.92 17.11
C THR A 178 0.51 18.55 15.72
N ASP A 179 -0.70 19.01 15.36
CA ASP A 179 -1.26 18.73 14.03
C ASP A 179 -0.44 19.38 12.92
N GLU A 180 0.12 20.56 13.18
CA GLU A 180 0.99 21.28 12.23
C GLU A 180 2.31 20.53 12.03
N GLN A 181 2.91 20.04 13.13
CA GLN A 181 4.15 19.26 13.08
C GLN A 181 3.93 17.93 12.34
N LEU A 182 2.82 17.26 12.64
CA LEU A 182 2.46 16.03 11.96
C LEU A 182 2.20 16.29 10.47
N ALA A 183 1.40 17.29 10.12
CA ALA A 183 1.15 17.68 8.73
C ALA A 183 2.46 17.91 7.96
N ALA A 184 3.40 18.64 8.57
CA ALA A 184 4.71 18.89 7.94
C ALA A 184 5.52 17.59 7.66
N ARG A 185 5.40 16.57 8.53
CA ARG A 185 6.05 15.26 8.32
C ARG A 185 5.41 14.44 7.20
N LEU A 186 4.12 14.63 6.94
CA LEU A 186 3.41 13.87 5.92
C LEU A 186 3.73 14.38 4.50
N VAL A 187 4.10 15.63 4.33
CA VAL A 187 4.34 16.28 3.02
C VAL A 187 5.28 15.47 2.14
N GLY A 188 4.86 15.21 0.91
CA GLY A 188 5.62 14.46 -0.10
C GLY A 188 5.80 12.99 0.23
N THR A 189 4.95 12.43 1.12
CA THR A 189 4.94 11.00 1.45
C THR A 189 3.57 10.39 1.15
N PRO A 190 3.46 9.05 0.99
CA PRO A 190 2.18 8.37 0.90
C PRO A 190 1.25 8.58 2.12
N LEU A 191 1.82 8.98 3.25
CA LEU A 191 1.07 9.28 4.48
C LEU A 191 0.16 10.50 4.38
N GLU A 192 0.30 11.34 3.32
CA GLU A 192 -0.68 12.39 3.02
C GLU A 192 -2.08 11.81 2.71
N ARG A 193 -2.15 10.57 2.23
CA ARG A 193 -3.41 9.94 1.82
C ARG A 193 -4.40 9.80 2.98
N PRO A 194 -4.06 9.22 4.15
CA PRO A 194 -4.92 9.21 5.33
C PRO A 194 -5.05 10.59 5.97
N GLY A 195 -4.09 11.48 5.76
CA GLY A 195 -4.01 12.80 6.39
C GLY A 195 -3.75 12.75 7.89
N VAL A 196 -3.65 13.92 8.52
CA VAL A 196 -3.33 14.06 9.95
C VAL A 196 -4.29 13.25 10.83
N ALA A 197 -5.60 13.38 10.61
CA ALA A 197 -6.61 12.67 11.43
C ALA A 197 -6.49 11.14 11.28
N GLY A 198 -6.27 10.63 10.06
CA GLY A 198 -6.10 9.20 9.82
C GLY A 198 -4.83 8.65 10.47
N VAL A 199 -3.71 9.35 10.34
CA VAL A 199 -2.44 8.95 10.96
C VAL A 199 -2.55 8.98 12.49
N ARG A 200 -3.15 10.02 13.09
CA ARG A 200 -3.39 10.06 14.55
C ARG A 200 -4.27 8.92 15.03
N ARG A 201 -5.37 8.65 14.33
CA ARG A 201 -6.24 7.51 14.64
C ARG A 201 -5.46 6.21 14.64
N ASN A 202 -4.64 5.98 13.62
CA ASN A 202 -3.82 4.78 13.51
C ASN A 202 -2.79 4.72 14.64
N ALA A 203 -2.10 5.83 14.93
CA ALA A 203 -1.13 5.92 16.02
C ALA A 203 -1.77 5.61 17.38
N ALA A 204 -3.00 6.10 17.62
CA ALA A 204 -3.72 5.79 18.86
C ALA A 204 -4.04 4.29 19.00
N ILE A 205 -4.41 3.62 17.89
CA ILE A 205 -4.67 2.16 17.88
C ILE A 205 -3.37 1.37 18.11
N VAL A 206 -2.29 1.73 17.39
CA VAL A 206 -0.97 1.10 17.57
C VAL A 206 -0.47 1.27 19.00
N ALA A 207 -0.61 2.46 19.58
CA ALA A 207 -0.24 2.73 20.97
C ALA A 207 -1.04 1.87 21.96
N GLY A 208 -2.34 1.70 21.73
CA GLY A 208 -3.18 0.81 22.54
C GLY A 208 -2.73 -0.65 22.43
N ASN A 209 -2.36 -1.10 21.22
CA ASN A 209 -1.89 -2.47 20.98
C ASN A 209 -0.49 -2.73 21.56
N SER A 210 0.35 -1.68 21.72
CA SER A 210 1.71 -1.81 22.25
C SER A 210 1.77 -2.21 23.73
N HIS A 211 0.69 -1.99 24.49
CA HIS A 211 0.64 -2.15 25.94
C HIS A 211 1.71 -1.35 26.71
N ASP A 212 2.27 -0.32 26.09
CA ASP A 212 3.26 0.56 26.70
C ASP A 212 2.57 1.62 27.55
N ALA A 213 2.78 1.57 28.87
CA ALA A 213 2.17 2.51 29.80
C ALA A 213 2.53 3.98 29.51
N ARG A 214 3.65 4.25 28.85
CA ARG A 214 4.07 5.59 28.44
C ARG A 214 3.12 6.22 27.42
N CYS A 215 2.34 5.42 26.69
CA CYS A 215 1.33 5.90 25.76
C CYS A 215 0.10 6.47 26.46
N ILE A 216 -0.20 6.06 27.71
CA ILE A 216 -1.44 6.40 28.41
C ILE A 216 -1.69 7.92 28.50
N PRO A 217 -0.76 8.77 28.97
CA PRO A 217 -1.02 10.19 29.04
C PRO A 217 -1.25 10.84 27.69
N LEU A 218 -0.57 10.36 26.62
CA LEU A 218 -0.75 10.86 25.26
C LEU A 218 -2.11 10.48 24.69
N LEU A 219 -2.58 9.26 24.95
CA LEU A 219 -3.91 8.80 24.55
C LEU A 219 -5.01 9.60 25.28
N TYR A 220 -4.85 9.87 26.59
CA TYR A 220 -5.78 10.72 27.32
C TYR A 220 -5.87 12.13 26.71
N ALA A 221 -4.75 12.73 26.31
CA ALA A 221 -4.75 14.03 25.66
C ALA A 221 -5.53 14.01 24.33
N GLN A 222 -5.46 12.91 23.56
CA GLN A 222 -6.19 12.75 22.29
C GLN A 222 -7.71 12.57 22.49
N ARG A 223 -8.18 12.06 23.63
CA ARG A 223 -9.62 11.86 23.90
C ARG A 223 -10.43 13.15 23.95
N GLY A 224 -9.81 14.25 24.39
CA GLY A 224 -10.45 15.55 24.55
C GLY A 224 -10.40 16.46 23.31
N GLN A 225 -9.59 16.12 22.33
CA GLN A 225 -9.25 17.00 21.20
C GLN A 225 -9.35 16.28 19.85
N GLY A 226 -9.40 17.07 18.76
CA GLY A 226 -9.27 16.56 17.41
C GLY A 226 -10.54 15.89 16.86
N ASP A 227 -10.32 15.09 15.82
CA ASP A 227 -11.34 14.37 15.07
C ASP A 227 -12.06 13.29 15.91
N VAL A 228 -13.34 13.05 15.61
CA VAL A 228 -14.16 12.04 16.32
C VAL A 228 -13.54 10.64 16.22
N ALA A 229 -12.96 10.27 15.07
CA ALA A 229 -12.33 8.99 14.90
C ALA A 229 -11.05 8.85 15.75
N VAL A 230 -10.29 9.94 15.92
CA VAL A 230 -9.11 9.98 16.81
C VAL A 230 -9.56 9.78 18.26
N ARG A 231 -10.56 10.55 18.73
CA ARG A 231 -11.08 10.42 20.10
C ARG A 231 -11.57 9.01 20.43
N ARG A 232 -12.27 8.37 19.49
CA ARG A 232 -12.76 6.99 19.64
C ARG A 232 -11.65 5.94 19.56
N ALA A 233 -10.56 6.21 18.84
CA ALA A 233 -9.41 5.32 18.78
C ALA A 233 -8.60 5.37 20.09
N ALA A 234 -8.56 6.54 20.75
CA ALA A 234 -7.84 6.75 22.01
C ALA A 234 -8.65 6.35 23.26
N ALA A 235 -9.90 5.98 23.11
CA ALA A 235 -10.78 5.54 24.19
C ALA A 235 -10.65 4.05 24.48
#